data_cc9df09f12c18edea46800737076abd5
#
_entry.id   cc9df09f12c18edea46800737076abd5
#
_cell.length_a   1.000
_cell.length_b   1.000
_cell.length_c   1.000
_cell.angle_alpha   90.00
_cell.angle_beta   90.00
_cell.angle_gamma   90.00
#
_symmetry.space_group_name_H-M   'P 1'
#
loop_
_entity.id
_entity.type
_entity.pdbx_description
1 polymer ?
#
loop_
_entity_poly.entity_id
_entity_poly.type
_entity_poly.pdbx_seq_one_letter_code
_entity_poly.pdbx_strand_id
1 'polypeptide(L)'
;MNKSASNSSISQFLKEVTEQISYKPLRPSIRQELEDHMNDRMEEYKEQGFSPSDAERQTLRNMGDAVTIGMEINEAHKIQEAPQLTFISLLLLCTGFIFTSFMQWRPKQMADSSLYYITGAVILTFTVLKGYPLLIRYRKSIALFTGFLYLTQILLFIIQLIMGNRYGLDNITYFATLLFIPVLTVLFYCSRQNKKRFLTAALTAIAVWLLFMYAVRPFLGDTAVLIFILSASGTVFFMIHRGILTGKKIFLYPAALAFTVLLGSPFYFSESGRQNVKVFLSPQSSAHRTLDDAYNGILIQELLSKSPLMQGLKLTPEEMLDYGTGAWYFIYKNPKNVRPDEVKSLKDINYHLDDVTLWDILPQHYYNNYMIAVFIFLFGWIPGLLLIGVIGLFYLLLFSYTARIHGKLASSLAFSCCQCLLWQGVLYLLGNFGHQFATFPNLPLISEGQLSIIFNMIILGLIFSAYRHDHVMEDPINFKPIASV
;
A
#
# COMPACT_ATOMS: atom_id res chain seq x y z
N MET A 1 49.04 -23.99 30.32
CA MET A 1 49.29 -22.91 29.37
C MET A 1 48.72 -23.23 27.96
N ASN A 2 47.50 -23.82 27.77
CA ASN A 2 47.04 -24.19 26.43
C ASN A 2 45.57 -23.79 26.13
N LYS A 3 44.91 -22.98 26.99
CA LYS A 3 43.55 -22.48 26.68
C LYS A 3 43.52 -21.26 25.72
N SER A 4 44.62 -20.54 25.58
CA SER A 4 44.66 -19.33 24.73
C SER A 4 44.99 -19.65 23.25
N ALA A 5 45.66 -20.75 22.95
CA ALA A 5 45.98 -21.15 21.57
C ALA A 5 44.82 -21.86 20.86
N SER A 6 44.02 -22.66 21.59
CA SER A 6 42.87 -23.38 21.04
C SER A 6 41.74 -22.44 20.67
N ASN A 7 41.48 -21.41 21.45
CA ASN A 7 40.49 -20.35 21.12
C ASN A 7 40.87 -19.52 19.88
N SER A 8 42.12 -19.62 19.40
CA SER A 8 42.52 -18.84 18.21
C SER A 8 42.14 -19.51 16.89
N SER A 9 42.20 -20.84 16.78
CA SER A 9 41.89 -21.53 15.49
C SER A 9 40.42 -21.59 15.17
N ILE A 10 39.54 -21.84 16.17
CA ILE A 10 38.08 -21.75 16.00
C ILE A 10 37.69 -20.31 15.73
N SER A 11 38.20 -19.35 16.49
CA SER A 11 37.89 -17.94 16.30
C SER A 11 38.35 -17.42 14.92
N GLN A 12 39.44 -17.91 14.40
CA GLN A 12 39.92 -17.58 13.05
C GLN A 12 38.98 -18.19 11.99
N PHE A 13 38.61 -19.46 12.12
CA PHE A 13 37.68 -20.14 11.24
C PHE A 13 36.33 -19.39 11.17
N LEU A 14 35.75 -19.08 12.34
CA LEU A 14 34.50 -18.32 12.43
C LEU A 14 34.61 -16.93 11.81
N LYS A 15 35.75 -16.27 11.94
CA LYS A 15 36.01 -14.99 11.29
C LYS A 15 36.07 -15.13 9.77
N GLU A 16 36.77 -16.09 9.24
CA GLU A 16 36.88 -16.36 7.79
C GLU A 16 35.49 -16.67 7.19
N VAL A 17 34.68 -17.53 7.85
CA VAL A 17 33.28 -17.80 7.44
C VAL A 17 32.46 -16.51 7.42
N THR A 18 32.49 -15.75 8.51
CA THR A 18 31.63 -14.55 8.64
C THR A 18 32.05 -13.40 7.73
N GLU A 19 33.33 -13.33 7.31
CA GLU A 19 33.81 -12.34 6.33
C GLU A 19 33.17 -12.53 4.95
N GLN A 20 32.80 -13.76 4.57
CA GLN A 20 32.13 -14.08 3.31
C GLN A 20 30.65 -13.60 3.28
N ILE A 21 30.05 -13.35 4.43
CA ILE A 21 28.65 -12.97 4.52
C ILE A 21 28.48 -11.49 4.18
N SER A 22 27.78 -11.20 3.08
CA SER A 22 27.56 -9.84 2.57
C SER A 22 26.67 -9.00 3.49
N TYR A 23 25.62 -9.60 4.09
CA TYR A 23 24.70 -8.91 4.99
C TYR A 23 25.26 -8.84 6.42
N LYS A 24 25.98 -7.76 6.70
CA LYS A 24 26.68 -7.56 7.99
C LYS A 24 25.85 -7.78 9.26
N PRO A 25 24.55 -7.38 9.33
CA PRO A 25 23.73 -7.59 10.54
C PRO A 25 23.51 -9.07 10.89
N LEU A 26 23.68 -10.00 9.96
CA LEU A 26 23.51 -11.44 10.18
C LEU A 26 24.78 -12.10 10.75
N ARG A 27 25.97 -11.50 10.55
CA ARG A 27 27.26 -12.06 10.95
C ARG A 27 27.33 -12.51 12.42
N PRO A 28 26.81 -11.73 13.41
CA PRO A 28 26.87 -12.15 14.82
C PRO A 28 26.03 -13.39 15.11
N SER A 29 24.84 -13.53 14.53
CA SER A 29 23.98 -14.70 14.74
C SER A 29 24.54 -15.96 14.10
N ILE A 30 25.05 -15.87 12.87
CA ILE A 30 25.71 -17.01 12.20
C ILE A 30 26.97 -17.43 12.96
N ARG A 31 27.75 -16.45 13.45
CA ARG A 31 28.91 -16.77 14.26
C ARG A 31 28.54 -17.56 15.52
N GLN A 32 27.51 -17.10 16.23
CA GLN A 32 27.02 -17.77 17.46
C GLN A 32 26.54 -19.20 17.16
N GLU A 33 25.74 -19.37 16.11
CA GLU A 33 25.20 -20.68 15.71
C GLU A 33 26.31 -21.67 15.33
N LEU A 34 27.30 -21.22 14.55
CA LEU A 34 28.47 -22.05 14.20
C LEU A 34 29.33 -22.35 15.42
N GLU A 35 29.52 -21.37 16.31
CA GLU A 35 30.31 -21.57 17.56
C GLU A 35 29.61 -22.60 18.45
N ASP A 36 28.30 -22.53 18.63
CA ASP A 36 27.51 -23.49 19.40
C ASP A 36 27.61 -24.88 18.77
N HIS A 37 27.43 -25.00 17.44
CA HIS A 37 27.55 -26.27 16.73
C HIS A 37 28.96 -26.91 16.83
N MET A 38 29.99 -26.09 16.73
CA MET A 38 31.37 -26.57 16.89
C MET A 38 31.67 -27.02 18.33
N ASN A 39 31.12 -26.32 19.33
CA ASN A 39 31.25 -26.72 20.74
C ASN A 39 30.56 -28.04 21.01
N ASP A 40 29.34 -28.25 20.49
CA ASP A 40 28.61 -29.53 20.62
C ASP A 40 29.41 -30.68 20.01
N ARG A 41 29.98 -30.48 18.82
CA ARG A 41 30.84 -31.49 18.17
C ARG A 41 32.11 -31.79 18.93
N MET A 42 32.74 -30.78 19.51
CA MET A 42 33.94 -31.00 20.33
C MET A 42 33.59 -31.77 21.63
N GLU A 43 32.46 -31.56 22.23
CA GLU A 43 32.01 -32.34 23.37
C GLU A 43 31.75 -33.79 23.01
N GLU A 44 31.08 -34.07 21.86
CA GLU A 44 30.90 -35.44 21.35
C GLU A 44 32.28 -36.18 21.16
N TYR A 45 33.30 -35.53 20.61
CA TYR A 45 34.64 -36.14 20.45
C TYR A 45 35.35 -36.35 21.78
N LYS A 46 35.21 -35.46 22.76
CA LYS A 46 35.74 -35.65 24.11
C LYS A 46 35.11 -36.84 24.80
N GLU A 47 33.79 -37.04 24.65
CA GLU A 47 33.08 -38.23 25.16
C GLU A 47 33.57 -39.53 24.52
N GLN A 48 33.98 -39.45 23.24
CA GLN A 48 34.61 -40.58 22.54
C GLN A 48 36.05 -40.84 22.93
N GLY A 49 36.61 -40.07 23.90
CA GLY A 49 37.98 -40.27 24.43
C GLY A 49 39.10 -39.47 23.73
N PHE A 50 38.75 -38.56 22.82
CA PHE A 50 39.75 -37.69 22.20
C PHE A 50 40.30 -36.64 23.21
N SER A 51 41.58 -36.30 23.06
CA SER A 51 42.13 -35.16 23.79
C SER A 51 41.47 -33.85 23.34
N PRO A 52 41.41 -32.79 24.21
CA PRO A 52 40.82 -31.52 23.82
C PRO A 52 41.37 -30.91 22.54
N SER A 53 42.69 -31.06 22.30
CA SER A 53 43.36 -30.60 21.07
C SER A 53 43.03 -31.42 19.84
N ASP A 54 42.84 -32.76 20.00
CA ASP A 54 42.48 -33.62 18.88
C ASP A 54 41.00 -33.47 18.57
N ALA A 55 40.11 -33.30 19.57
CA ALA A 55 38.71 -32.99 19.38
C ALA A 55 38.52 -31.70 18.57
N GLU A 56 39.25 -30.64 18.91
CA GLU A 56 39.24 -29.38 18.13
C GLU A 56 39.70 -29.58 16.69
N ARG A 57 40.82 -30.25 16.49
CA ARG A 57 41.34 -30.52 15.16
C ARG A 57 40.39 -31.35 14.29
N GLN A 58 39.76 -32.34 14.91
CA GLN A 58 38.79 -33.20 14.23
C GLN A 58 37.50 -32.42 13.89
N THR A 59 37.04 -31.56 14.80
CA THR A 59 35.92 -30.68 14.53
C THR A 59 36.17 -29.76 13.36
N LEU A 60 37.31 -29.04 13.35
CA LEU A 60 37.68 -28.14 12.24
C LEU A 60 37.84 -28.92 10.91
N ARG A 61 38.42 -30.12 10.94
CA ARG A 61 38.58 -30.95 9.74
C ARG A 61 37.23 -31.39 9.17
N ASN A 62 36.26 -31.70 10.03
CA ASN A 62 34.95 -32.17 9.60
C ASN A 62 34.01 -31.01 9.18
N MET A 63 34.28 -29.79 9.65
CA MET A 63 33.56 -28.61 9.17
C MET A 63 33.88 -28.27 7.70
N GLY A 64 35.10 -28.58 7.24
CA GLY A 64 35.54 -28.29 5.87
C GLY A 64 36.17 -26.91 5.73
N ASP A 65 36.17 -26.38 4.50
CA ASP A 65 36.79 -25.09 4.17
C ASP A 65 35.92 -23.90 4.59
N ALA A 66 36.51 -23.01 5.40
CA ALA A 66 35.80 -21.85 5.96
C ALA A 66 35.22 -20.90 4.87
N VAL A 67 35.97 -20.71 3.77
CA VAL A 67 35.54 -19.81 2.69
C VAL A 67 34.36 -20.42 1.94
N THR A 68 34.43 -21.73 1.64
CA THR A 68 33.35 -22.45 0.96
C THR A 68 32.05 -22.42 1.78
N ILE A 69 32.11 -22.73 3.07
CA ILE A 69 30.98 -22.68 3.98
C ILE A 69 30.42 -21.24 4.05
N GLY A 70 31.32 -20.26 4.17
CA GLY A 70 30.89 -18.84 4.21
C GLY A 70 30.21 -18.41 2.93
N MET A 71 30.65 -18.87 1.77
CA MET A 71 29.99 -18.61 0.49
C MET A 71 28.64 -19.31 0.38
N GLU A 72 28.51 -20.55 0.81
CA GLU A 72 27.22 -21.29 0.83
C GLU A 72 26.20 -20.62 1.75
N ILE A 73 26.61 -20.23 2.95
CA ILE A 73 25.77 -19.49 3.90
C ILE A 73 25.38 -18.13 3.31
N ASN A 74 26.32 -17.43 2.66
CA ASN A 74 26.02 -16.15 2.01
C ASN A 74 25.03 -16.29 0.86
N GLU A 75 25.13 -17.35 0.06
CA GLU A 75 24.17 -17.63 -1.03
C GLU A 75 22.76 -17.93 -0.47
N ALA A 76 22.67 -18.72 0.60
CA ALA A 76 21.41 -19.05 1.27
C ALA A 76 20.75 -17.82 1.92
N HIS A 77 21.55 -16.86 2.40
CA HIS A 77 21.11 -15.65 3.11
C HIS A 77 21.36 -14.38 2.30
N LYS A 78 21.23 -14.46 0.97
CA LYS A 78 21.41 -13.32 0.09
C LYS A 78 20.20 -12.40 0.09
N ILE A 79 20.47 -11.10 0.10
CA ILE A 79 19.45 -10.08 -0.13
C ILE A 79 18.83 -10.27 -1.51
N GLN A 80 17.49 -10.33 -1.55
CA GLN A 80 16.77 -10.47 -2.81
C GLN A 80 16.53 -9.11 -3.48
N GLU A 81 16.63 -9.11 -4.80
CA GLU A 81 16.35 -7.94 -5.63
C GLU A 81 15.14 -8.20 -6.54
N ALA A 82 14.36 -7.16 -6.79
CA ALA A 82 13.17 -7.21 -7.63
C ALA A 82 13.30 -6.25 -8.83
N PRO A 83 14.24 -6.48 -9.78
CA PRO A 83 14.57 -5.51 -10.82
C PRO A 83 13.38 -5.20 -11.74
N GLN A 84 12.58 -6.19 -12.11
CA GLN A 84 11.41 -5.98 -12.97
C GLN A 84 10.35 -5.12 -12.29
N LEU A 85 10.07 -5.40 -11.01
CA LEU A 85 9.11 -4.61 -10.23
C LEU A 85 9.63 -3.19 -9.98
N THR A 86 10.93 -3.03 -9.73
CA THR A 86 11.58 -1.72 -9.59
C THR A 86 11.46 -0.92 -10.89
N PHE A 87 11.78 -1.54 -12.03
CA PHE A 87 11.69 -0.88 -13.33
C PHE A 87 10.28 -0.38 -13.64
N ILE A 88 9.26 -1.24 -13.50
CA ILE A 88 7.88 -0.85 -13.79
C ILE A 88 7.36 0.22 -12.80
N SER A 89 7.78 0.16 -11.53
CA SER A 89 7.42 1.17 -10.53
C SER A 89 8.01 2.54 -10.89
N LEU A 90 9.27 2.59 -11.32
CA LEU A 90 9.91 3.82 -11.79
C LEU A 90 9.28 4.34 -13.08
N LEU A 91 8.96 3.46 -14.01
CA LEU A 91 8.27 3.81 -15.26
C LEU A 91 6.93 4.49 -14.98
N LEU A 92 6.10 3.90 -14.10
CA LEU A 92 4.81 4.47 -13.72
C LEU A 92 4.96 5.78 -12.96
N LEU A 93 5.94 5.87 -12.06
CA LEU A 93 6.23 7.11 -11.33
C LEU A 93 6.64 8.25 -12.27
N CYS A 94 7.51 7.97 -13.25
CA CYS A 94 7.90 8.92 -14.27
C CYS A 94 6.69 9.32 -15.16
N THR A 95 5.86 8.35 -15.54
CA THR A 95 4.63 8.60 -16.31
C THR A 95 3.70 9.52 -15.56
N GLY A 96 3.46 9.24 -14.28
CA GLY A 96 2.64 10.07 -13.40
C GLY A 96 3.19 11.50 -13.26
N PHE A 97 4.49 11.64 -13.04
CA PHE A 97 5.15 12.94 -12.95
C PHE A 97 5.01 13.76 -14.24
N ILE A 98 5.31 13.15 -15.40
CA ILE A 98 5.21 13.81 -16.71
C ILE A 98 3.76 14.23 -16.96
N PHE A 99 2.81 13.33 -16.74
CA PHE A 99 1.40 13.60 -17.02
C PHE A 99 0.83 14.68 -16.10
N THR A 100 1.11 14.60 -14.79
CA THR A 100 0.71 15.63 -13.83
C THR A 100 1.32 17.00 -14.17
N SER A 101 2.59 17.01 -14.56
CA SER A 101 3.27 18.26 -14.96
C SER A 101 2.67 18.84 -16.25
N PHE A 102 2.33 18.00 -17.23
CA PHE A 102 1.68 18.42 -18.47
C PHE A 102 0.27 18.98 -18.20
N MET A 103 -0.52 18.32 -17.35
CA MET A 103 -1.88 18.75 -17.02
C MET A 103 -1.94 20.04 -16.19
N GLN A 104 -0.96 20.28 -15.34
CA GLN A 104 -0.98 21.42 -14.43
C GLN A 104 -0.24 22.63 -14.96
N TRP A 105 0.45 22.58 -16.07
CA TRP A 105 1.22 23.61 -16.80
C TRP A 105 1.32 25.01 -16.11
N ARG A 106 1.58 25.07 -14.83
CA ARG A 106 1.84 26.26 -14.04
C ARG A 106 3.18 26.10 -13.35
N PRO A 107 4.17 27.04 -13.54
CA PRO A 107 5.54 26.88 -13.01
C PRO A 107 5.61 26.55 -11.51
N LYS A 108 4.77 27.20 -10.71
CA LYS A 108 4.70 26.95 -9.26
C LYS A 108 4.23 25.54 -8.94
N GLN A 109 3.18 25.07 -9.61
CA GLN A 109 2.63 23.71 -9.39
C GLN A 109 3.60 22.63 -9.86
N MET A 110 4.34 22.87 -10.96
CA MET A 110 5.39 21.96 -11.42
C MET A 110 6.54 21.85 -10.40
N ALA A 111 6.97 22.96 -9.82
CA ALA A 111 8.00 22.95 -8.78
C ALA A 111 7.54 22.19 -7.53
N ASP A 112 6.31 22.43 -7.09
CA ASP A 112 5.72 21.72 -5.96
C ASP A 112 5.61 20.20 -6.24
N SER A 113 5.10 19.83 -7.43
CA SER A 113 5.01 18.41 -7.85
C SER A 113 6.38 17.73 -7.86
N SER A 114 7.40 18.39 -8.41
CA SER A 114 8.77 17.84 -8.43
C SER A 114 9.31 17.57 -7.03
N LEU A 115 9.07 18.47 -6.08
CA LEU A 115 9.48 18.29 -4.69
C LEU A 115 8.81 17.07 -4.05
N TYR A 116 7.51 16.83 -4.33
CA TYR A 116 6.79 15.68 -3.80
C TYR A 116 7.30 14.36 -4.36
N TYR A 117 7.57 14.29 -5.66
CA TYR A 117 8.11 13.07 -6.29
C TYR A 117 9.53 12.75 -5.79
N ILE A 118 10.39 13.77 -5.60
CA ILE A 118 11.72 13.60 -5.00
C ILE A 118 11.58 13.09 -3.55
N THR A 119 10.72 13.71 -2.75
CA THR A 119 10.45 13.27 -1.37
C THR A 119 9.93 11.83 -1.33
N GLY A 120 9.01 11.48 -2.23
CA GLY A 120 8.50 10.13 -2.39
C GLY A 120 9.60 9.12 -2.70
N ALA A 121 10.51 9.42 -3.62
CA ALA A 121 11.64 8.56 -3.97
C ALA A 121 12.60 8.34 -2.78
N VAL A 122 12.87 9.38 -1.99
CA VAL A 122 13.68 9.28 -0.77
C VAL A 122 12.99 8.38 0.27
N ILE A 123 11.69 8.56 0.49
CA ILE A 123 10.90 7.75 1.43
C ILE A 123 10.85 6.29 0.96
N LEU A 124 10.62 6.05 -0.33
CA LEU A 124 10.64 4.71 -0.92
C LEU A 124 11.99 4.03 -0.65
N THR A 125 13.10 4.70 -0.99
CA THR A 125 14.45 4.18 -0.80
C THR A 125 14.72 3.85 0.68
N PHE A 126 14.39 4.76 1.59
CA PHE A 126 14.53 4.53 3.03
C PHE A 126 13.70 3.32 3.49
N THR A 127 12.44 3.23 3.05
CA THR A 127 11.52 2.16 3.45
C THR A 127 11.94 0.81 2.86
N VAL A 128 12.45 0.77 1.63
CA VAL A 128 13.02 -0.45 1.01
C VAL A 128 14.21 -0.97 1.83
N LEU A 129 15.10 -0.07 2.24
CA LEU A 129 16.33 -0.46 2.95
C LEU A 129 16.09 -0.79 4.43
N LYS A 130 15.15 -0.13 5.10
CA LYS A 130 15.00 -0.17 6.56
C LYS A 130 13.60 -0.56 7.05
N GLY A 131 12.57 -0.54 6.20
CA GLY A 131 11.16 -0.70 6.61
C GLY A 131 10.90 -2.00 7.35
N TYR A 132 11.15 -3.16 6.73
CA TYR A 132 10.93 -4.46 7.36
C TYR A 132 11.88 -4.72 8.55
N PRO A 133 13.20 -4.45 8.47
CA PRO A 133 14.10 -4.54 9.62
C PRO A 133 13.67 -3.72 10.83
N LEU A 134 13.24 -2.47 10.63
CA LEU A 134 12.73 -1.62 11.73
C LEU A 134 11.44 -2.19 12.31
N LEU A 135 10.54 -2.67 11.46
CA LEU A 135 9.29 -3.27 11.90
C LEU A 135 9.55 -4.51 12.77
N ILE A 136 10.46 -5.39 12.37
CA ILE A 136 10.87 -6.56 13.18
C ILE A 136 11.48 -6.13 14.50
N ARG A 137 12.40 -5.16 14.48
CA ARG A 137 13.07 -4.64 15.68
C ARG A 137 12.06 -4.11 16.69
N TYR A 138 11.07 -3.33 16.24
CA TYR A 138 10.08 -2.67 17.08
C TYR A 138 8.72 -3.39 17.16
N ARG A 139 8.64 -4.66 16.73
CA ARG A 139 7.38 -5.44 16.72
C ARG A 139 6.67 -5.53 18.06
N LYS A 140 7.42 -5.46 19.17
CA LYS A 140 6.84 -5.45 20.54
C LYS A 140 6.05 -4.16 20.83
N SER A 141 6.40 -3.07 20.18
CA SER A 141 5.74 -1.76 20.32
C SER A 141 4.58 -1.57 19.35
N ILE A 142 4.24 -2.57 18.53
CA ILE A 142 3.18 -2.45 17.52
C ILE A 142 1.81 -2.09 18.12
N ALA A 143 1.49 -2.63 19.29
CA ALA A 143 0.25 -2.30 20.00
C ALA A 143 0.22 -0.84 20.44
N LEU A 144 1.36 -0.32 20.94
CA LEU A 144 1.51 1.09 21.32
C LEU A 144 1.38 1.99 20.10
N PHE A 145 2.02 1.63 18.99
CA PHE A 145 1.92 2.36 17.73
C PHE A 145 0.49 2.37 17.18
N THR A 146 -0.22 1.22 17.26
CA THR A 146 -1.65 1.13 16.90
C THR A 146 -2.50 2.07 17.74
N GLY A 147 -2.26 2.11 19.04
CA GLY A 147 -2.92 3.04 19.96
C GLY A 147 -2.63 4.50 19.64
N PHE A 148 -1.38 4.83 19.31
CA PHE A 148 -0.98 6.17 18.90
C PHE A 148 -1.72 6.61 17.61
N LEU A 149 -1.75 5.76 16.58
CA LEU A 149 -2.52 6.05 15.35
C LEU A 149 -4.01 6.23 15.65
N TYR A 150 -4.58 5.41 16.53
CA TYR A 150 -5.98 5.51 16.93
C TYR A 150 -6.28 6.86 17.60
N LEU A 151 -5.46 7.26 18.56
CA LEU A 151 -5.60 8.56 19.23
C LEU A 151 -5.40 9.73 18.28
N THR A 152 -4.47 9.62 17.33
CA THR A 152 -4.27 10.65 16.30
C THR A 152 -5.53 10.82 15.45
N GLN A 153 -6.21 9.75 15.08
CA GLN A 153 -7.47 9.82 14.33
C GLN A 153 -8.59 10.47 15.15
N ILE A 154 -8.70 10.15 16.43
CA ILE A 154 -9.67 10.82 17.32
C ILE A 154 -9.37 12.31 17.42
N LEU A 155 -8.12 12.69 17.56
CA LEU A 155 -7.71 14.10 17.64
C LEU A 155 -8.05 14.84 16.33
N LEU A 156 -7.75 14.26 15.17
CA LEU A 156 -8.12 14.83 13.88
C LEU A 156 -9.64 15.00 13.74
N PHE A 157 -10.42 14.01 14.19
CA PHE A 157 -11.88 14.10 14.21
C PHE A 157 -12.38 15.27 15.09
N ILE A 158 -11.84 15.41 16.30
CA ILE A 158 -12.21 16.52 17.20
C ILE A 158 -11.86 17.88 16.57
N ILE A 159 -10.67 17.98 15.94
CA ILE A 159 -10.26 19.21 15.25
C ILE A 159 -11.22 19.54 14.10
N GLN A 160 -11.63 18.54 13.31
CA GLN A 160 -12.61 18.72 12.22
C GLN A 160 -13.99 19.14 12.73
N LEU A 161 -14.43 18.61 13.88
CA LEU A 161 -15.69 19.04 14.51
C LEU A 161 -15.67 20.50 14.97
N ILE A 162 -14.53 20.96 15.52
CA ILE A 162 -14.39 22.33 16.05
C ILE A 162 -14.17 23.36 14.94
N MET A 163 -13.34 23.02 13.95
CA MET A 163 -12.86 23.94 12.92
C MET A 163 -13.64 23.86 11.61
N GLY A 164 -14.58 22.93 11.52
CA GLY A 164 -15.25 22.56 10.28
C GLY A 164 -14.35 21.73 9.35
N ASN A 165 -14.95 21.24 8.27
CA ASN A 165 -14.26 20.39 7.30
C ASN A 165 -13.15 21.18 6.57
N ARG A 166 -11.90 20.73 6.66
CA ARG A 166 -10.74 21.34 6.00
C ARG A 166 -10.03 20.29 5.17
N TYR A 167 -9.96 20.50 3.87
CA TYR A 167 -9.39 19.59 2.87
C TYR A 167 -8.02 19.00 3.25
N GLY A 168 -7.14 19.76 3.92
CA GLY A 168 -5.84 19.25 4.33
C GLY A 168 -5.92 18.17 5.40
N LEU A 169 -6.84 18.29 6.36
CA LEU A 169 -7.05 17.30 7.44
C LEU A 169 -7.72 16.04 6.92
N ASP A 170 -8.63 16.17 5.95
CA ASP A 170 -9.30 15.03 5.31
C ASP A 170 -8.29 14.11 4.64
N ASN A 171 -7.34 14.66 3.89
CA ASN A 171 -6.30 13.89 3.24
C ASN A 171 -5.41 13.14 4.24
N ILE A 172 -5.00 13.79 5.35
CA ILE A 172 -4.21 13.13 6.40
C ILE A 172 -5.00 11.97 7.00
N THR A 173 -6.28 12.19 7.31
CA THR A 173 -7.16 11.18 7.89
C THR A 173 -7.34 10.00 6.92
N TYR A 174 -7.53 10.26 5.63
CA TYR A 174 -7.65 9.23 4.59
C TYR A 174 -6.42 8.32 4.57
N PHE A 175 -5.24 8.89 4.43
CA PHE A 175 -4.02 8.09 4.31
C PHE A 175 -3.64 7.40 5.62
N ALA A 176 -3.87 8.03 6.77
CA ALA A 176 -3.66 7.38 8.06
C ALA A 176 -4.59 6.15 8.23
N THR A 177 -5.82 6.20 7.69
CA THR A 177 -6.74 5.04 7.63
C THR A 177 -6.08 3.86 6.88
N LEU A 178 -5.42 4.11 5.77
CA LEU A 178 -4.75 3.06 4.99
C LEU A 178 -3.56 2.43 5.73
N LEU A 179 -2.84 3.19 6.56
CA LEU A 179 -1.75 2.65 7.38
C LEU A 179 -2.21 1.64 8.45
N PHE A 180 -3.47 1.69 8.87
CA PHE A 180 -3.98 0.67 9.80
C PHE A 180 -3.96 -0.74 9.20
N ILE A 181 -4.00 -0.90 7.88
CA ILE A 181 -4.01 -2.21 7.22
C ILE A 181 -2.72 -3.00 7.55
N PRO A 182 -1.50 -2.52 7.21
CA PRO A 182 -0.26 -3.20 7.56
C PRO A 182 -0.03 -3.29 9.08
N VAL A 183 -0.40 -2.25 9.85
CA VAL A 183 -0.20 -2.21 11.29
C VAL A 183 -1.05 -3.29 11.99
N LEU A 184 -2.33 -3.41 11.66
CA LEU A 184 -3.20 -4.45 12.20
C LEU A 184 -2.75 -5.84 11.75
N THR A 185 -2.24 -6.00 10.54
CA THR A 185 -1.67 -7.29 10.07
C THR A 185 -0.53 -7.74 10.97
N VAL A 186 0.41 -6.85 11.31
CA VAL A 186 1.50 -7.15 12.24
C VAL A 186 0.97 -7.44 13.65
N LEU A 187 0.00 -6.66 14.13
CA LEU A 187 -0.63 -6.87 15.43
C LEU A 187 -1.28 -8.26 15.53
N PHE A 188 -2.06 -8.66 14.52
CA PHE A 188 -2.68 -9.99 14.45
C PHE A 188 -1.63 -11.09 14.40
N TYR A 189 -0.60 -10.93 13.57
CA TYR A 189 0.49 -11.89 13.49
C TYR A 189 1.19 -12.09 14.84
N CYS A 190 1.55 -11.01 15.51
CA CYS A 190 2.22 -11.06 16.82
C CYS A 190 1.34 -11.64 17.94
N SER A 191 0.03 -11.61 17.78
CA SER A 191 -0.95 -12.06 18.77
C SER A 191 -1.44 -13.51 18.55
N ARG A 192 -1.15 -14.13 17.40
CA ARG A 192 -1.74 -15.38 16.93
C ARG A 192 -1.57 -16.59 17.83
N GLN A 193 -0.51 -16.65 18.64
CA GLN A 193 -0.21 -17.80 19.50
C GLN A 193 -0.86 -17.73 20.89
N ASN A 194 -1.39 -16.55 21.27
CA ASN A 194 -2.00 -16.35 22.58
C ASN A 194 -3.46 -15.91 22.43
N LYS A 195 -4.40 -16.75 22.86
CA LYS A 195 -5.84 -16.49 22.72
C LYS A 195 -6.27 -15.13 23.30
N LYS A 196 -5.75 -14.74 24.48
CA LYS A 196 -6.09 -13.45 25.10
C LYS A 196 -5.58 -12.28 24.26
N ARG A 197 -4.32 -12.35 23.79
CA ARG A 197 -3.73 -11.30 22.91
C ARG A 197 -4.43 -11.24 21.57
N PHE A 198 -4.80 -12.39 21.01
CA PHE A 198 -5.55 -12.44 19.75
C PHE A 198 -6.93 -11.80 19.90
N LEU A 199 -7.65 -12.11 20.99
CA LEU A 199 -8.93 -11.45 21.29
C LEU A 199 -8.75 -9.93 21.45
N THR A 200 -7.70 -9.49 22.15
CA THR A 200 -7.39 -8.04 22.27
C THR A 200 -7.12 -7.41 20.90
N ALA A 201 -6.36 -8.07 20.03
CA ALA A 201 -6.11 -7.59 18.67
C ALA A 201 -7.41 -7.50 17.83
N ALA A 202 -8.30 -8.49 17.96
CA ALA A 202 -9.60 -8.50 17.31
C ALA A 202 -10.50 -7.36 17.81
N LEU A 203 -10.55 -7.14 19.11
CA LEU A 203 -11.30 -6.01 19.71
C LEU A 203 -10.71 -4.66 19.27
N THR A 204 -9.38 -4.55 19.18
CA THR A 204 -8.71 -3.34 18.63
C THR A 204 -9.12 -3.11 17.17
N ALA A 205 -9.16 -4.15 16.33
CA ALA A 205 -9.60 -4.01 14.94
C ALA A 205 -11.07 -3.57 14.84
N ILE A 206 -11.94 -4.11 15.68
CA ILE A 206 -13.35 -3.67 15.79
C ILE A 206 -13.43 -2.20 16.23
N ALA A 207 -12.65 -1.80 17.23
CA ALA A 207 -12.61 -0.41 17.69
C ALA A 207 -12.12 0.55 16.59
N VAL A 208 -11.09 0.15 15.82
CA VAL A 208 -10.62 0.91 14.64
C VAL A 208 -11.72 1.03 13.59
N TRP A 209 -12.42 -0.07 13.30
CA TRP A 209 -13.53 -0.06 12.36
C TRP A 209 -14.67 0.86 12.82
N LEU A 210 -15.05 0.79 14.11
CA LEU A 210 -16.06 1.70 14.66
C LEU A 210 -15.63 3.16 14.55
N LEU A 211 -14.37 3.48 14.83
CA LEU A 211 -13.80 4.82 14.63
C LEU A 211 -13.98 5.27 13.17
N PHE A 212 -13.67 4.40 12.21
CA PHE A 212 -13.80 4.74 10.79
C PHE A 212 -15.25 4.97 10.38
N MET A 213 -16.18 4.17 10.87
CA MET A 213 -17.60 4.31 10.57
C MET A 213 -18.23 5.58 11.13
N TYR A 214 -17.85 5.97 12.34
CA TYR A 214 -18.49 7.07 13.04
C TYR A 214 -17.71 8.39 12.99
N ALA A 215 -16.39 8.35 12.89
CA ALA A 215 -15.55 9.54 12.91
C ALA A 215 -14.92 9.89 11.55
N VAL A 216 -14.49 8.90 10.77
CA VAL A 216 -13.80 9.12 9.50
C VAL A 216 -14.77 9.26 8.33
N ARG A 217 -15.73 8.36 8.23
CA ARG A 217 -16.70 8.30 7.13
C ARG A 217 -17.48 9.60 6.90
N PRO A 218 -17.97 10.31 7.91
CA PRO A 218 -18.74 11.54 7.70
C PRO A 218 -17.95 12.65 6.99
N PHE A 219 -16.61 12.64 7.08
CA PHE A 219 -15.74 13.67 6.51
C PHE A 219 -15.06 13.23 5.20
N LEU A 220 -14.70 11.94 5.11
CA LEU A 220 -13.92 11.40 3.99
C LEU A 220 -14.73 10.62 2.96
N GLY A 221 -16.00 10.42 3.23
CA GLY A 221 -16.82 9.53 2.44
C GLY A 221 -16.49 8.04 2.66
N ASP A 222 -17.10 7.20 1.86
CA ASP A 222 -17.11 5.74 2.06
C ASP A 222 -15.88 5.04 1.49
N THR A 223 -15.10 5.67 0.61
CA THR A 223 -14.04 5.03 -0.19
C THR A 223 -12.89 4.51 0.65
N ALA A 224 -12.36 5.34 1.58
CA ALA A 224 -11.23 4.92 2.44
C ALA A 224 -11.63 3.72 3.33
N VAL A 225 -12.85 3.73 3.84
CA VAL A 225 -13.39 2.65 4.68
C VAL A 225 -13.61 1.38 3.85
N LEU A 226 -14.09 1.50 2.61
CA LEU A 226 -14.24 0.37 1.69
C LEU A 226 -12.88 -0.27 1.39
N ILE A 227 -11.86 0.52 1.05
CA ILE A 227 -10.48 0.03 0.82
C ILE A 227 -9.97 -0.69 2.06
N PHE A 228 -10.19 -0.12 3.26
CA PHE A 228 -9.80 -0.75 4.51
C PHE A 228 -10.47 -2.12 4.70
N ILE A 229 -11.79 -2.21 4.53
CA ILE A 229 -12.56 -3.45 4.71
C ILE A 229 -12.08 -4.51 3.71
N LEU A 230 -11.98 -4.18 2.43
CA LEU A 230 -11.57 -5.11 1.38
C LEU A 230 -10.13 -5.61 1.60
N SER A 231 -9.21 -4.70 1.94
CA SER A 231 -7.81 -5.04 2.19
C SER A 231 -7.62 -5.88 3.46
N ALA A 232 -8.29 -5.52 4.55
CA ALA A 232 -8.24 -6.26 5.80
C ALA A 232 -8.84 -7.66 5.64
N SER A 233 -10.00 -7.77 4.99
CA SER A 233 -10.66 -9.04 4.71
C SER A 233 -9.79 -9.94 3.83
N GLY A 234 -9.28 -9.42 2.70
CA GLY A 234 -8.36 -10.15 1.82
C GLY A 234 -7.13 -10.66 2.56
N THR A 235 -6.58 -9.84 3.47
CA THR A 235 -5.42 -10.23 4.30
C THR A 235 -5.77 -11.34 5.28
N VAL A 236 -6.94 -11.29 5.94
CA VAL A 236 -7.39 -12.36 6.84
C VAL A 236 -7.57 -13.68 6.07
N PHE A 237 -8.20 -13.64 4.88
CA PHE A 237 -8.32 -14.83 4.02
C PHE A 237 -6.94 -15.39 3.63
N PHE A 238 -5.99 -14.54 3.26
CA PHE A 238 -4.61 -14.95 2.97
C PHE A 238 -3.94 -15.60 4.18
N MET A 239 -4.05 -15.02 5.38
CA MET A 239 -3.47 -15.58 6.61
C MET A 239 -4.08 -16.93 6.98
N ILE A 240 -5.39 -17.16 6.73
CA ILE A 240 -6.05 -18.46 6.89
C ILE A 240 -5.51 -19.45 5.86
N HIS A 241 -5.40 -19.05 4.60
CA HIS A 241 -4.90 -19.90 3.53
C HIS A 241 -3.48 -20.41 3.80
N ARG A 242 -2.58 -19.52 4.21
CA ARG A 242 -1.18 -19.81 4.58
C ARG A 242 -1.05 -20.57 5.92
N GLY A 243 -2.15 -20.84 6.63
CA GLY A 243 -2.11 -21.51 7.94
C GLY A 243 -1.42 -20.71 9.03
N ILE A 244 -1.43 -19.38 8.92
CA ILE A 244 -0.85 -18.47 9.92
C ILE A 244 -1.76 -18.34 11.12
N LEU A 245 -3.07 -18.29 10.89
CA LEU A 245 -4.08 -18.30 11.94
C LEU A 245 -4.35 -19.76 12.36
N THR A 246 -4.29 -20.01 13.66
CA THR A 246 -4.49 -21.33 14.23
C THR A 246 -5.98 -21.68 14.30
N GLY A 247 -6.38 -22.83 13.76
CA GLY A 247 -7.76 -23.31 13.77
C GLY A 247 -8.10 -24.17 12.54
N LYS A 248 -9.28 -24.81 12.58
CA LYS A 248 -9.77 -25.59 11.42
C LYS A 248 -10.26 -24.64 10.34
N LYS A 249 -9.68 -24.71 9.14
CA LYS A 249 -10.00 -23.82 8.00
C LYS A 249 -11.50 -23.80 7.67
N ILE A 250 -12.19 -24.93 7.84
CA ILE A 250 -13.64 -25.05 7.60
C ILE A 250 -14.49 -24.09 8.45
N PHE A 251 -14.02 -23.69 9.64
CA PHE A 251 -14.69 -22.70 10.48
C PHE A 251 -14.15 -21.29 10.29
N LEU A 252 -12.85 -21.17 9.97
CA LEU A 252 -12.20 -19.88 9.83
C LEU A 252 -12.68 -19.09 8.59
N TYR A 253 -12.87 -19.79 7.45
CA TYR A 253 -13.35 -19.13 6.23
C TYR A 253 -14.77 -18.57 6.35
N PRO A 254 -15.78 -19.34 6.82
CA PRO A 254 -17.12 -18.80 7.05
C PRO A 254 -17.13 -17.66 8.08
N ALA A 255 -16.34 -17.77 9.16
CA ALA A 255 -16.22 -16.70 10.15
C ALA A 255 -15.62 -15.42 9.56
N ALA A 256 -14.57 -15.52 8.74
CA ALA A 256 -13.99 -14.39 8.04
C ALA A 256 -14.98 -13.76 7.04
N LEU A 257 -15.74 -14.57 6.30
CA LEU A 257 -16.77 -14.09 5.40
C LEU A 257 -17.89 -13.37 6.17
N ALA A 258 -18.42 -13.99 7.22
CA ALA A 258 -19.44 -13.36 8.07
C ALA A 258 -18.95 -12.03 8.67
N PHE A 259 -17.68 -12.00 9.11
CA PHE A 259 -17.07 -10.77 9.61
C PHE A 259 -16.97 -9.71 8.54
N THR A 260 -16.55 -10.06 7.30
CA THR A 260 -16.50 -9.14 6.16
C THR A 260 -17.87 -8.55 5.85
N VAL A 261 -18.90 -9.39 5.81
CA VAL A 261 -20.30 -8.94 5.59
C VAL A 261 -20.75 -8.01 6.72
N LEU A 262 -20.43 -8.35 7.97
CA LEU A 262 -20.72 -7.49 9.11
C LEU A 262 -20.03 -6.13 9.01
N LEU A 263 -18.76 -6.09 8.63
CA LEU A 263 -18.01 -4.84 8.44
C LEU A 263 -18.60 -3.99 7.30
N GLY A 264 -19.08 -4.60 6.23
CA GLY A 264 -19.71 -3.93 5.10
C GLY A 264 -21.18 -3.53 5.34
N SER A 265 -21.82 -4.05 6.39
CA SER A 265 -23.25 -3.83 6.62
C SER A 265 -23.70 -2.34 6.71
N PRO A 266 -22.90 -1.39 7.24
CA PRO A 266 -23.26 0.01 7.26
C PRO A 266 -23.46 0.65 5.88
N PHE A 267 -22.77 0.14 4.84
CA PHE A 267 -22.99 0.61 3.46
C PHE A 267 -24.40 0.23 2.97
N TYR A 268 -24.93 -0.89 3.44
CA TYR A 268 -26.29 -1.32 3.09
C TYR A 268 -27.37 -0.63 3.94
N PHE A 269 -27.14 -0.48 5.25
CA PHE A 269 -28.18 0.06 6.15
C PHE A 269 -28.24 1.59 6.16
N SER A 270 -27.19 2.33 5.83
CA SER A 270 -27.24 3.78 5.70
C SER A 270 -27.81 4.22 4.36
N GLU A 271 -28.52 5.33 4.34
CA GLU A 271 -29.05 5.92 3.11
C GLU A 271 -27.92 6.37 2.19
N SER A 272 -26.93 7.09 2.73
CA SER A 272 -25.74 7.52 1.99
C SER A 272 -24.98 6.33 1.38
N GLY A 273 -24.76 5.26 2.17
CA GLY A 273 -24.08 4.06 1.66
C GLY A 273 -24.84 3.38 0.52
N ARG A 274 -26.18 3.26 0.65
CA ARG A 274 -27.02 2.73 -0.44
C ARG A 274 -26.94 3.61 -1.69
N GLN A 275 -26.95 4.92 -1.52
CA GLN A 275 -26.84 5.86 -2.63
C GLN A 275 -25.48 5.73 -3.32
N ASN A 276 -24.38 5.66 -2.57
CA ASN A 276 -23.04 5.46 -3.13
C ASN A 276 -22.92 4.14 -3.91
N VAL A 277 -23.48 3.05 -3.37
CA VAL A 277 -23.52 1.75 -4.08
C VAL A 277 -24.37 1.87 -5.36
N LYS A 278 -25.52 2.56 -5.31
CA LYS A 278 -26.39 2.76 -6.46
C LYS A 278 -25.70 3.57 -7.56
N VAL A 279 -25.07 4.69 -7.23
CA VAL A 279 -24.32 5.53 -8.16
C VAL A 279 -23.15 4.74 -8.77
N PHE A 280 -22.41 4.00 -7.95
CA PHE A 280 -21.31 3.16 -8.41
C PHE A 280 -21.75 2.10 -9.42
N LEU A 281 -22.84 1.39 -9.14
CA LEU A 281 -23.33 0.31 -10.03
C LEU A 281 -24.03 0.86 -11.27
N SER A 282 -24.77 1.96 -11.13
CA SER A 282 -25.57 2.54 -12.21
C SER A 282 -25.68 4.06 -12.05
N PRO A 283 -24.70 4.84 -12.52
CA PRO A 283 -24.72 6.30 -12.42
C PRO A 283 -26.01 6.91 -12.97
N GLN A 284 -26.52 6.36 -14.08
CA GLN A 284 -27.72 6.85 -14.76
C GLN A 284 -29.01 6.71 -13.93
N SER A 285 -29.01 5.88 -12.88
CA SER A 285 -30.16 5.69 -12.00
C SER A 285 -30.24 6.71 -10.85
N SER A 286 -29.30 7.66 -10.74
CA SER A 286 -29.32 8.71 -9.73
C SER A 286 -30.38 9.75 -10.01
N ALA A 287 -30.99 10.29 -8.94
CA ALA A 287 -31.95 11.38 -9.03
C ALA A 287 -31.30 12.74 -9.35
N HIS A 288 -30.01 12.91 -8.98
CA HIS A 288 -29.25 14.16 -9.13
C HIS A 288 -28.26 14.03 -10.29
N ARG A 289 -28.74 14.22 -11.52
CA ARG A 289 -27.90 14.03 -12.72
C ARG A 289 -27.01 15.21 -13.07
N THR A 290 -27.15 16.35 -12.43
CA THR A 290 -26.56 17.61 -12.92
C THR A 290 -25.35 18.11 -12.15
N LEU A 291 -25.09 17.66 -10.90
CA LEU A 291 -24.08 18.27 -10.03
C LEU A 291 -23.34 17.32 -9.08
N ASP A 292 -23.54 16.00 -9.18
CA ASP A 292 -22.98 15.02 -8.26
C ASP A 292 -22.04 14.01 -8.96
N ASP A 293 -21.54 13.04 -8.19
CA ASP A 293 -20.69 11.97 -8.68
C ASP A 293 -21.36 11.16 -9.81
N ALA A 294 -22.69 11.07 -9.83
CA ALA A 294 -23.44 10.42 -10.89
C ALA A 294 -23.36 11.20 -12.20
N TYR A 295 -23.45 12.53 -12.15
CA TYR A 295 -23.26 13.37 -13.34
C TYR A 295 -21.83 13.18 -13.92
N ASN A 296 -20.83 13.24 -13.07
CA ASN A 296 -19.44 13.02 -13.49
C ASN A 296 -19.27 11.64 -14.15
N GLY A 297 -19.86 10.59 -13.58
CA GLY A 297 -19.84 9.25 -14.14
C GLY A 297 -20.50 9.17 -15.51
N ILE A 298 -21.69 9.77 -15.67
CA ILE A 298 -22.44 9.82 -16.94
C ILE A 298 -21.63 10.58 -18.01
N LEU A 299 -21.10 11.76 -17.66
CA LEU A 299 -20.27 12.56 -18.55
C LEU A 299 -19.05 11.79 -19.06
N ILE A 300 -18.30 11.16 -18.14
CA ILE A 300 -17.13 10.36 -18.51
C ILE A 300 -17.51 9.20 -19.42
N GLN A 301 -18.58 8.46 -19.15
CA GLN A 301 -19.06 7.38 -19.99
C GLN A 301 -19.42 7.87 -21.40
N GLU A 302 -20.09 9.01 -21.49
CA GLU A 302 -20.45 9.60 -22.76
C GLU A 302 -19.23 10.06 -23.57
N LEU A 303 -18.30 10.77 -22.97
CA LEU A 303 -17.06 11.22 -23.63
C LEU A 303 -16.19 10.02 -24.05
N LEU A 304 -16.11 8.96 -23.22
CA LEU A 304 -15.43 7.72 -23.59
C LEU A 304 -16.10 7.04 -24.80
N SER A 305 -17.42 7.04 -24.87
CA SER A 305 -18.15 6.44 -26.00
C SER A 305 -17.91 7.18 -27.33
N LYS A 306 -17.64 8.48 -27.28
CA LYS A 306 -17.30 9.30 -28.44
C LYS A 306 -15.79 9.30 -28.77
N SER A 307 -14.96 8.76 -27.87
CA SER A 307 -13.50 8.74 -28.05
C SER A 307 -13.08 7.74 -29.13
N PRO A 308 -12.24 8.15 -30.10
CA PRO A 308 -11.78 7.27 -31.16
C PRO A 308 -10.75 6.26 -30.67
N LEU A 309 -10.47 5.24 -31.51
CA LEU A 309 -9.45 4.23 -31.19
C LEU A 309 -8.03 4.82 -31.12
N MET A 310 -7.72 5.71 -32.06
CA MET A 310 -6.47 6.46 -32.16
C MET A 310 -6.83 7.92 -32.40
N GLN A 311 -6.08 8.83 -31.90
CA GLN A 311 -6.29 10.29 -31.96
C GLN A 311 -7.09 10.85 -30.78
N GLY A 312 -7.05 12.16 -30.60
CA GLY A 312 -7.81 12.86 -29.57
C GLY A 312 -9.31 12.95 -29.89
N LEU A 313 -10.11 13.01 -28.82
CA LEU A 313 -11.53 13.31 -28.91
C LEU A 313 -11.75 14.68 -29.54
N LYS A 314 -12.62 14.74 -30.53
CA LYS A 314 -12.99 15.99 -31.22
C LYS A 314 -14.48 16.24 -30.97
N LEU A 315 -14.77 17.35 -30.29
CA LEU A 315 -16.12 17.84 -30.06
C LEU A 315 -16.22 19.22 -30.70
N THR A 316 -17.36 19.54 -31.30
CA THR A 316 -17.63 20.89 -31.75
C THR A 316 -17.96 21.81 -30.57
N PRO A 317 -17.74 23.13 -30.67
CA PRO A 317 -18.14 24.06 -29.60
C PRO A 317 -19.63 23.95 -29.25
N GLU A 318 -20.50 23.72 -30.25
CA GLU A 318 -21.93 23.52 -30.03
C GLU A 318 -22.23 22.27 -29.19
N GLU A 319 -21.54 21.15 -29.48
CA GLU A 319 -21.68 19.92 -28.67
C GLU A 319 -21.18 20.13 -27.24
N MET A 320 -20.06 20.87 -27.06
CA MET A 320 -19.53 21.15 -25.72
C MET A 320 -20.46 22.00 -24.88
N LEU A 321 -21.22 22.91 -25.52
CA LEU A 321 -22.22 23.73 -24.82
C LEU A 321 -23.41 22.91 -24.24
N ASP A 322 -23.65 21.70 -24.76
CA ASP A 322 -24.71 20.84 -24.25
C ASP A 322 -24.33 20.15 -22.94
N TYR A 323 -23.04 20.14 -22.58
CA TYR A 323 -22.58 19.59 -21.32
C TYR A 323 -22.69 20.61 -20.19
N GLY A 324 -23.05 20.14 -18.99
CA GLY A 324 -22.87 20.90 -17.76
C GLY A 324 -21.38 20.91 -17.38
N THR A 325 -20.97 21.88 -16.59
CA THR A 325 -19.63 21.85 -16.00
C THR A 325 -19.72 21.38 -14.55
N GLY A 326 -18.61 20.90 -14.00
CA GLY A 326 -18.53 20.80 -12.55
C GLY A 326 -18.82 22.18 -11.90
N ALA A 327 -19.76 22.22 -10.98
CA ALA A 327 -20.37 23.44 -10.39
C ALA A 327 -19.38 24.54 -9.97
N TRP A 328 -18.11 24.19 -9.71
CA TRP A 328 -17.10 25.12 -9.23
C TRP A 328 -16.57 26.07 -10.29
N TYR A 329 -16.49 25.67 -11.54
CA TYR A 329 -16.02 26.54 -12.60
C TYR A 329 -16.99 27.72 -12.81
N PHE A 330 -18.27 27.48 -12.69
CA PHE A 330 -19.32 28.50 -12.78
C PHE A 330 -19.27 29.52 -11.64
N ILE A 331 -19.06 29.05 -10.41
CA ILE A 331 -18.97 29.91 -9.23
C ILE A 331 -17.82 30.92 -9.39
N TYR A 332 -16.71 30.51 -10.01
CA TYR A 332 -15.54 31.37 -10.18
C TYR A 332 -15.59 32.27 -11.41
N LYS A 333 -16.16 31.85 -12.54
CA LYS A 333 -16.25 32.67 -13.75
C LYS A 333 -17.50 33.54 -13.84
N ASN A 334 -18.58 33.17 -13.16
CA ASN A 334 -19.85 33.94 -13.22
C ASN A 334 -20.52 34.09 -11.85
N PRO A 335 -19.94 34.87 -10.92
CA PRO A 335 -20.31 34.88 -9.52
C PRO A 335 -21.65 35.54 -9.20
N LYS A 336 -22.34 36.14 -10.16
CA LYS A 336 -23.34 37.16 -9.76
C LYS A 336 -24.78 36.72 -9.68
N ASN A 337 -25.27 35.64 -10.31
CA ASN A 337 -26.70 35.39 -10.25
C ASN A 337 -27.22 33.98 -10.61
N VAL A 338 -26.39 32.97 -10.77
CA VAL A 338 -26.84 31.63 -11.16
C VAL A 338 -26.68 30.65 -10.01
N ARG A 339 -27.77 30.05 -9.58
CA ARG A 339 -27.73 28.97 -8.59
C ARG A 339 -27.15 27.72 -9.27
N PRO A 340 -26.15 27.01 -8.68
CA PRO A 340 -25.54 25.83 -9.26
C PRO A 340 -26.53 24.72 -9.63
N ASP A 341 -27.64 24.63 -8.90
CA ASP A 341 -28.71 23.67 -9.09
C ASP A 341 -29.64 23.98 -10.27
N GLU A 342 -29.61 25.23 -10.78
CA GLU A 342 -30.40 25.66 -11.93
C GLU A 342 -29.65 25.49 -13.27
N VAL A 343 -28.33 25.30 -13.25
CA VAL A 343 -27.52 25.19 -14.48
C VAL A 343 -27.42 23.74 -14.92
N LYS A 344 -28.05 23.42 -16.03
CA LYS A 344 -28.03 22.07 -16.64
C LYS A 344 -26.97 21.94 -17.74
N SER A 345 -26.60 23.07 -18.37
CA SER A 345 -25.65 23.09 -19.48
C SER A 345 -24.94 24.46 -19.54
N LEU A 346 -23.85 24.55 -20.30
CA LEU A 346 -23.15 25.80 -20.58
C LEU A 346 -24.01 26.81 -21.31
N LYS A 347 -25.03 26.36 -22.06
CA LYS A 347 -26.01 27.24 -22.75
C LYS A 347 -26.80 28.08 -21.77
N ASP A 348 -27.09 27.57 -20.59
CA ASP A 348 -27.91 28.25 -19.58
C ASP A 348 -27.24 29.51 -19.00
N ILE A 349 -25.94 29.72 -19.26
CA ILE A 349 -25.16 30.80 -18.70
C ILE A 349 -24.55 31.73 -19.75
N ASN A 350 -25.03 31.71 -20.99
CA ASN A 350 -24.53 32.53 -22.09
C ASN A 350 -22.99 32.44 -22.31
N TYR A 351 -22.45 31.22 -22.23
CA TYR A 351 -21.04 30.96 -22.51
C TYR A 351 -20.76 31.23 -24.00
N HIS A 352 -19.67 31.97 -24.32
CA HIS A 352 -19.35 32.28 -25.71
C HIS A 352 -18.78 31.03 -26.39
N LEU A 353 -19.28 30.75 -27.60
CA LEU A 353 -18.85 29.61 -28.44
C LEU A 353 -17.33 29.55 -28.66
N ASP A 354 -16.70 30.73 -28.83
CA ASP A 354 -15.28 30.84 -29.13
C ASP A 354 -14.36 30.51 -27.96
N ASP A 355 -14.91 30.45 -26.72
CA ASP A 355 -14.16 30.28 -25.50
C ASP A 355 -14.28 28.86 -24.92
N VAL A 356 -15.13 27.98 -25.51
CA VAL A 356 -15.39 26.63 -24.98
C VAL A 356 -14.30 25.66 -25.41
N THR A 357 -13.72 24.99 -24.43
CA THR A 357 -12.73 23.94 -24.61
C THR A 357 -13.13 22.65 -23.91
N LEU A 358 -12.51 21.53 -24.27
CA LEU A 358 -12.70 20.24 -23.57
C LEU A 358 -12.49 20.37 -22.05
N TRP A 359 -11.55 21.20 -21.63
CA TRP A 359 -11.23 21.39 -20.21
C TRP A 359 -12.34 22.05 -19.40
N ASP A 360 -13.23 22.79 -20.07
CA ASP A 360 -14.32 23.50 -19.43
C ASP A 360 -15.50 22.58 -19.08
N ILE A 361 -15.64 21.45 -19.77
CA ILE A 361 -16.70 20.47 -19.55
C ILE A 361 -16.27 19.31 -18.64
N LEU A 362 -14.96 19.14 -18.39
CA LEU A 362 -14.46 18.04 -17.56
C LEU A 362 -14.80 18.25 -16.07
N PRO A 363 -14.96 17.15 -15.31
CA PRO A 363 -15.18 17.21 -13.87
C PRO A 363 -14.10 17.99 -13.13
N GLN A 364 -14.47 18.54 -11.96
CA GLN A 364 -13.50 19.17 -11.08
C GLN A 364 -12.35 18.21 -10.74
N HIS A 365 -11.13 18.72 -10.66
CA HIS A 365 -9.92 17.92 -10.41
C HIS A 365 -9.65 16.82 -11.45
N TYR A 366 -10.13 16.98 -12.70
CA TYR A 366 -9.90 16.02 -13.78
C TYR A 366 -8.40 15.66 -13.94
N TYR A 367 -7.52 16.61 -13.71
CA TYR A 367 -6.06 16.47 -13.80
C TYR A 367 -5.47 15.49 -12.76
N ASN A 368 -6.24 15.10 -11.75
CA ASN A 368 -5.83 14.15 -10.72
C ASN A 368 -6.77 12.92 -10.66
N ASN A 369 -8.07 13.16 -10.67
CA ASN A 369 -9.06 12.11 -10.48
C ASN A 369 -9.35 11.30 -11.75
N TYR A 370 -9.28 11.93 -12.92
CA TYR A 370 -9.67 11.31 -14.20
C TYR A 370 -8.53 11.19 -15.20
N MET A 371 -7.28 11.00 -14.71
CA MET A 371 -6.09 11.01 -15.58
C MET A 371 -6.15 9.94 -16.69
N ILE A 372 -6.70 8.75 -16.42
CA ILE A 372 -6.82 7.67 -17.40
C ILE A 372 -7.87 8.02 -18.46
N ALA A 373 -9.03 8.53 -18.06
CA ALA A 373 -10.07 8.98 -18.99
C ALA A 373 -9.55 10.14 -19.85
N VAL A 374 -8.92 11.13 -19.24
CA VAL A 374 -8.30 12.27 -19.95
C VAL A 374 -7.20 11.81 -20.91
N PHE A 375 -6.40 10.82 -20.53
CA PHE A 375 -5.42 10.23 -21.44
C PHE A 375 -6.08 9.61 -22.65
N ILE A 376 -7.22 8.89 -22.48
CA ILE A 376 -8.02 8.36 -23.58
C ILE A 376 -8.60 9.49 -24.43
N PHE A 377 -9.08 10.58 -23.84
CA PHE A 377 -9.60 11.74 -24.56
C PHE A 377 -8.52 12.42 -25.42
N LEU A 378 -7.27 12.45 -24.96
CA LEU A 378 -6.16 13.08 -25.68
C LEU A 378 -5.58 12.19 -26.79
N PHE A 379 -5.49 10.88 -26.57
CA PHE A 379 -4.71 9.98 -27.42
C PHE A 379 -5.54 8.84 -28.03
N GLY A 380 -6.76 8.63 -27.59
CA GLY A 380 -7.62 7.56 -28.01
C GLY A 380 -7.51 6.28 -27.15
N TRP A 381 -8.37 5.30 -27.47
CA TRP A 381 -8.52 4.07 -26.70
C TRP A 381 -7.28 3.16 -26.71
N ILE A 382 -6.58 3.03 -27.85
CA ILE A 382 -5.43 2.10 -27.94
C ILE A 382 -4.29 2.52 -27.02
N PRO A 383 -3.82 3.78 -27.01
CA PRO A 383 -2.84 4.24 -26.03
C PRO A 383 -3.35 4.14 -24.58
N GLY A 384 -4.64 4.42 -24.35
CA GLY A 384 -5.26 4.26 -23.03
C GLY A 384 -5.23 2.83 -22.52
N LEU A 385 -5.59 1.86 -23.35
CA LEU A 385 -5.54 0.42 -23.00
C LEU A 385 -4.11 -0.07 -22.80
N LEU A 386 -3.13 0.44 -23.54
CA LEU A 386 -1.71 0.14 -23.27
C LEU A 386 -1.27 0.65 -21.89
N LEU A 387 -1.66 1.85 -21.53
CA LEU A 387 -1.38 2.39 -20.19
C LEU A 387 -2.03 1.54 -19.09
N ILE A 388 -3.30 1.16 -19.26
CA ILE A 388 -4.01 0.26 -18.33
C ILE A 388 -3.32 -1.10 -18.27
N GLY A 389 -2.84 -1.62 -19.39
CA GLY A 389 -2.07 -2.86 -19.47
C GLY A 389 -0.76 -2.79 -18.66
N VAL A 390 -0.04 -1.68 -18.72
CA VAL A 390 1.18 -1.45 -17.92
C VAL A 390 0.84 -1.37 -16.42
N ILE A 391 -0.26 -0.71 -16.06
CA ILE A 391 -0.75 -0.68 -14.68
C ILE A 391 -1.13 -2.10 -14.21
N GLY A 392 -1.82 -2.87 -15.04
CA GLY A 392 -2.16 -4.26 -14.76
C GLY A 392 -0.91 -5.13 -14.55
N LEU A 393 0.11 -4.96 -15.40
CA LEU A 393 1.38 -5.65 -15.27
C LEU A 393 2.10 -5.30 -13.95
N PHE A 394 2.06 -4.04 -13.54
CA PHE A 394 2.59 -3.64 -12.23
C PHE A 394 1.94 -4.43 -11.08
N TYR A 395 0.61 -4.54 -11.04
CA TYR A 395 -0.07 -5.31 -10.00
C TYR A 395 0.22 -6.81 -10.09
N LEU A 396 0.27 -7.38 -11.29
CA LEU A 396 0.65 -8.79 -11.50
C LEU A 396 2.06 -9.08 -10.96
N LEU A 397 3.02 -8.22 -11.27
CA LEU A 397 4.37 -8.35 -10.73
C LEU A 397 4.40 -8.18 -9.21
N LEU A 398 3.68 -7.19 -8.67
CA LEU A 398 3.59 -6.93 -7.24
C LEU A 398 3.12 -8.17 -6.47
N PHE A 399 2.03 -8.81 -6.92
CA PHE A 399 1.53 -10.06 -6.33
C PHE A 399 2.47 -11.25 -6.58
N SER A 400 3.09 -11.35 -7.76
CA SER A 400 4.05 -12.40 -8.08
C SER A 400 5.27 -12.37 -7.13
N TYR A 401 5.84 -11.19 -6.90
CA TYR A 401 6.95 -11.04 -5.95
C TYR A 401 6.50 -11.32 -4.51
N THR A 402 5.31 -10.85 -4.12
CA THR A 402 4.74 -11.14 -2.80
C THR A 402 4.51 -12.64 -2.57
N ALA A 403 4.08 -13.38 -3.61
CA ALA A 403 3.86 -14.82 -3.52
C ALA A 403 5.14 -15.63 -3.29
N ARG A 404 6.29 -15.10 -3.71
CA ARG A 404 7.63 -15.72 -3.52
C ARG A 404 8.20 -15.53 -2.10
N ILE A 405 7.57 -14.68 -1.28
CA ILE A 405 8.01 -14.46 0.11
C ILE A 405 7.67 -15.69 0.96
N HIS A 406 8.67 -16.29 1.59
CA HIS A 406 8.55 -17.47 2.43
C HIS A 406 8.17 -17.15 3.87
N GLY A 407 8.72 -16.08 4.43
CA GLY A 407 8.45 -15.62 5.78
C GLY A 407 6.96 -15.33 6.00
N LYS A 408 6.37 -15.88 7.07
CA LYS A 408 4.94 -15.75 7.36
C LYS A 408 4.54 -14.30 7.69
N LEU A 409 5.36 -13.60 8.47
CA LEU A 409 5.13 -12.19 8.77
C LEU A 409 5.39 -11.33 7.54
N ALA A 410 6.52 -11.55 6.85
CA ALA A 410 6.91 -10.81 5.66
C ALA A 410 5.85 -10.93 4.56
N SER A 411 5.38 -12.17 4.26
CA SER A 411 4.33 -12.40 3.26
C SER A 411 2.99 -11.81 3.65
N SER A 412 2.58 -11.87 4.92
CA SER A 412 1.33 -11.27 5.38
C SER A 412 1.37 -9.75 5.29
N LEU A 413 2.48 -9.12 5.68
CA LEU A 413 2.69 -7.69 5.59
C LEU A 413 2.68 -7.23 4.12
N ALA A 414 3.49 -7.88 3.27
CA ALA A 414 3.54 -7.55 1.86
C ALA A 414 2.18 -7.71 1.18
N PHE A 415 1.45 -8.80 1.47
CA PHE A 415 0.12 -9.04 0.91
C PHE A 415 -0.89 -7.98 1.35
N SER A 416 -0.88 -7.57 2.63
CA SER A 416 -1.76 -6.51 3.13
C SER A 416 -1.49 -5.16 2.46
N CYS A 417 -0.22 -4.84 2.24
CA CYS A 417 0.19 -3.66 1.49
C CYS A 417 -0.23 -3.74 0.01
N CYS A 418 -0.07 -4.91 -0.64
CA CYS A 418 -0.53 -5.14 -2.01
C CYS A 418 -2.04 -4.94 -2.14
N GLN A 419 -2.84 -5.47 -1.20
CA GLN A 419 -4.29 -5.28 -1.19
C GLN A 419 -4.66 -3.80 -1.08
N CYS A 420 -3.98 -3.05 -0.22
CA CYS A 420 -4.20 -1.62 -0.07
C CYS A 420 -3.96 -0.85 -1.38
N LEU A 421 -2.84 -1.11 -2.07
CA LEU A 421 -2.55 -0.47 -3.36
C LEU A 421 -3.51 -0.94 -4.46
N LEU A 422 -3.85 -2.24 -4.50
CA LEU A 422 -4.76 -2.81 -5.48
C LEU A 422 -6.14 -2.15 -5.43
N TRP A 423 -6.76 -2.09 -4.25
CA TRP A 423 -8.12 -1.54 -4.13
C TRP A 423 -8.17 -0.03 -4.40
N GLN A 424 -7.11 0.72 -4.07
CA GLN A 424 -6.97 2.11 -4.54
C GLN A 424 -6.99 2.17 -6.08
N GLY A 425 -6.15 1.38 -6.74
CA GLY A 425 -6.06 1.35 -8.20
C GLY A 425 -7.35 0.86 -8.88
N VAL A 426 -7.99 -0.18 -8.36
CA VAL A 426 -9.25 -0.72 -8.92
C VAL A 426 -10.36 0.32 -8.84
N LEU A 427 -10.59 0.92 -7.67
CA LEU A 427 -11.63 1.95 -7.51
C LEU A 427 -11.33 3.20 -8.32
N TYR A 428 -10.05 3.59 -8.45
CA TYR A 428 -9.63 4.68 -9.33
C TYR A 428 -9.98 4.40 -10.80
N LEU A 429 -9.61 3.22 -11.30
CA LEU A 429 -9.89 2.83 -12.68
C LEU A 429 -11.40 2.77 -12.95
N LEU A 430 -12.17 2.17 -12.04
CA LEU A 430 -13.63 2.11 -12.18
C LEU A 430 -14.25 3.52 -12.21
N GLY A 431 -13.76 4.46 -11.39
CA GLY A 431 -14.17 5.86 -11.44
C GLY A 431 -13.84 6.53 -12.77
N ASN A 432 -12.67 6.22 -13.37
CA ASN A 432 -12.28 6.68 -14.70
C ASN A 432 -13.13 6.10 -15.84
N PHE A 433 -13.89 5.02 -15.59
CA PHE A 433 -14.91 4.49 -16.49
C PHE A 433 -16.34 4.90 -16.10
N GLY A 434 -16.47 5.91 -15.25
CA GLY A 434 -17.73 6.48 -14.84
C GLY A 434 -18.41 5.75 -13.67
N HIS A 435 -17.77 4.75 -13.08
CA HIS A 435 -18.25 4.04 -11.89
C HIS A 435 -17.53 4.54 -10.64
N GLN A 436 -17.87 5.74 -10.19
CA GLN A 436 -17.26 6.36 -9.01
C GLN A 436 -17.96 5.87 -7.73
N PHE A 437 -17.17 5.46 -6.73
CA PHE A 437 -17.67 5.11 -5.40
C PHE A 437 -17.26 6.20 -4.41
N ALA A 438 -18.19 7.09 -4.08
CA ALA A 438 -17.96 8.24 -3.19
C ALA A 438 -16.71 9.06 -3.60
N THR A 439 -15.82 9.38 -2.67
CA THR A 439 -14.60 10.15 -2.97
C THR A 439 -13.60 9.37 -3.83
N PHE A 440 -12.91 10.06 -4.73
CA PHE A 440 -11.89 9.45 -5.57
C PHE A 440 -10.67 9.01 -4.75
N PRO A 441 -10.24 7.74 -4.88
CA PRO A 441 -8.93 7.32 -4.39
C PRO A 441 -7.82 7.82 -5.33
N ASN A 442 -6.57 7.73 -4.90
CA ASN A 442 -5.43 7.97 -5.78
C ASN A 442 -5.07 6.68 -6.54
N LEU A 443 -4.57 6.83 -7.78
CA LEU A 443 -3.90 5.75 -8.47
C LEU A 443 -2.42 5.75 -8.04
N PRO A 444 -1.97 4.74 -7.27
CA PRO A 444 -0.59 4.70 -6.80
C PRO A 444 0.43 4.85 -7.94
N LEU A 445 1.47 5.64 -7.72
CA LEU A 445 2.55 5.98 -8.65
C LEU A 445 2.18 6.97 -9.76
N ILE A 446 0.93 7.05 -10.18
CA ILE A 446 0.50 7.88 -11.32
C ILE A 446 -0.22 9.13 -10.85
N SER A 447 -1.30 8.98 -10.07
CA SER A 447 -2.14 10.09 -9.61
C SER A 447 -1.73 10.51 -8.19
N GLU A 448 -0.49 10.95 -8.02
CA GLU A 448 0.06 11.27 -6.71
C GLU A 448 -0.08 12.76 -6.38
N GLY A 449 -0.55 13.03 -5.17
CA GLY A 449 -0.54 14.36 -4.55
C GLY A 449 0.48 14.43 -3.41
N GLN A 450 0.51 15.55 -2.70
CA GLN A 450 1.49 15.82 -1.63
C GLN A 450 1.59 14.71 -0.58
N LEU A 451 0.44 14.28 -0.07
CA LEU A 451 0.36 13.29 1.01
C LEU A 451 0.26 11.86 0.48
N SER A 452 -0.43 11.65 -0.64
CA SER A 452 -0.59 10.31 -1.21
C SER A 452 0.75 9.68 -1.53
N ILE A 453 1.68 10.45 -2.10
CA ILE A 453 3.00 9.92 -2.46
C ILE A 453 3.76 9.42 -1.24
N ILE A 454 3.70 10.14 -0.11
CA ILE A 454 4.36 9.73 1.14
C ILE A 454 3.85 8.37 1.59
N PHE A 455 2.52 8.22 1.72
CA PHE A 455 1.91 7.00 2.21
C PHE A 455 2.03 5.84 1.25
N ASN A 456 1.80 6.06 -0.05
CA ASN A 456 1.93 5.02 -1.06
C ASN A 456 3.37 4.55 -1.22
N MET A 457 4.37 5.44 -1.09
CA MET A 457 5.79 5.05 -1.09
C MET A 457 6.20 4.28 0.16
N ILE A 458 5.60 4.57 1.33
CA ILE A 458 5.78 3.73 2.54
C ILE A 458 5.18 2.34 2.31
N ILE A 459 3.94 2.26 1.83
CA ILE A 459 3.25 0.98 1.60
C ILE A 459 4.00 0.14 0.55
N LEU A 460 4.37 0.73 -0.58
CA LEU A 460 5.16 0.08 -1.62
C LEU A 460 6.54 -0.34 -1.11
N GLY A 461 7.21 0.56 -0.39
CA GLY A 461 8.52 0.30 0.20
C GLY A 461 8.52 -0.85 1.21
N LEU A 462 7.43 -1.04 1.97
CA LEU A 462 7.26 -2.19 2.87
C LEU A 462 7.18 -3.51 2.10
N ILE A 463 6.54 -3.54 0.93
CA ILE A 463 6.49 -4.74 0.05
C ILE A 463 7.89 -5.10 -0.42
N PHE A 464 8.62 -4.13 -0.99
CA PHE A 464 9.99 -4.34 -1.44
C PHE A 464 10.91 -4.74 -0.28
N SER A 465 10.76 -4.07 0.89
CA SER A 465 11.57 -4.37 2.07
C SER A 465 11.31 -5.77 2.61
N ALA A 466 10.06 -6.22 2.64
CA ALA A 466 9.69 -7.57 3.06
C ALA A 466 10.29 -8.61 2.11
N TYR A 467 10.19 -8.42 0.79
CA TYR A 467 10.79 -9.29 -0.20
C TYR A 467 12.33 -9.30 -0.10
N ARG A 468 12.95 -8.13 -0.02
CA ARG A 468 14.40 -7.95 0.06
C ARG A 468 15.04 -8.71 1.23
N HIS A 469 14.37 -8.71 2.39
CA HIS A 469 14.93 -9.25 3.63
C HIS A 469 14.37 -10.64 3.99
N ASP A 470 13.58 -11.27 3.11
CA ASP A 470 12.92 -12.56 3.38
C ASP A 470 13.90 -13.68 3.73
N HIS A 471 15.04 -13.75 3.02
CA HIS A 471 16.07 -14.78 3.23
C HIS A 471 17.14 -14.42 4.28
N VAL A 472 17.16 -13.16 4.73
CA VAL A 472 18.19 -12.68 5.68
C VAL A 472 17.63 -12.39 7.08
N MET A 473 16.30 -12.44 7.25
CA MET A 473 15.64 -12.20 8.52
C MET A 473 14.66 -13.33 8.84
N GLU A 474 14.94 -14.03 9.91
CA GLU A 474 14.02 -15.06 10.40
C GLU A 474 12.68 -14.46 10.85
N ASP A 475 11.61 -15.19 10.57
CA ASP A 475 10.31 -14.90 11.14
C ASP A 475 10.40 -14.99 12.68
N PRO A 476 9.88 -14.03 13.40
CA PRO A 476 9.82 -14.09 14.86
C PRO A 476 8.89 -15.23 15.30
N ILE A 477 9.44 -16.45 15.39
CA ILE A 477 8.68 -17.69 15.65
C ILE A 477 8.16 -17.73 17.07
N ASN A 478 8.86 -17.18 18.05
CA ASN A 478 8.48 -17.21 19.46
C ASN A 478 8.79 -15.89 20.19
N PHE A 479 7.84 -15.45 21.01
CA PHE A 479 8.07 -14.46 22.08
C PHE A 479 8.86 -15.10 23.25
N LYS A 480 9.92 -15.85 23.00
CA LYS A 480 10.91 -16.06 24.06
C LYS A 480 11.59 -14.71 24.27
N PRO A 481 11.63 -14.20 25.50
CA PRO A 481 12.44 -13.01 25.76
C PRO A 481 13.85 -13.41 25.34
N ILE A 482 14.45 -12.63 24.42
CA ILE A 482 15.90 -12.63 24.27
C ILE A 482 16.37 -12.30 25.68
N ALA A 483 17.05 -13.26 26.31
CA ALA A 483 17.70 -13.02 27.57
C ALA A 483 18.49 -11.73 27.39
N SER A 484 18.25 -10.79 28.28
CA SER A 484 18.97 -9.53 28.36
C SER A 484 20.47 -9.84 28.36
N VAL A 485 21.15 -9.51 27.27
CA VAL A 485 22.57 -9.30 27.26
C VAL A 485 22.83 -7.82 27.39
#